data_def211057a218b696ab286a3775c6d22
#
_entry.id   def211057a218b696ab286a3775c6d22
#
_cell.length_a   1.000
_cell.length_b   1.000
_cell.length_c   1.000
_cell.angle_alpha   90.00
_cell.angle_beta   90.00
_cell.angle_gamma   90.00
#
_symmetry.space_group_name_H-M   'P 1'
#
loop_
_entity.id
_entity.type
_entity.pdbx_description
1 polymer ?
#
loop_
_entity_poly.entity_id
_entity_poly.type
_entity_poly.pdbx_seq_one_letter_code
_entity_poly.pdbx_strand_id
1 'polypeptide(L)'
;MQLNIIPLKETDYKDILCGWWKDWRWTPPLKDFLPEDGMGGFIVYDGDIAVCAGFMYTTNSKAVWCDWIISNIRYKDRQKRKEALELLIKTISDKAELLGMKYIYALIKNKPLIKTYEKLGFMAASSYNQEMIKKI
;
A
#
# COMPACT_ATOMS: atom_id res chain seq x y z
N MET A 1 -7.08 -6.63 -20.96
CA MET A 1 -6.49 -6.60 -19.63
C MET A 1 -7.17 -5.51 -18.81
N GLN A 2 -7.68 -5.87 -17.67
CA GLN A 2 -8.58 -5.00 -16.92
C GLN A 2 -8.18 -4.91 -15.47
N LEU A 3 -7.20 -4.07 -15.18
CA LEU A 3 -6.90 -3.73 -13.81
C LEU A 3 -7.92 -2.71 -13.31
N ASN A 4 -8.47 -2.97 -12.15
CA ASN A 4 -9.45 -2.11 -11.52
C ASN A 4 -9.03 -1.84 -10.09
N ILE A 5 -9.18 -0.60 -9.64
CA ILE A 5 -8.81 -0.21 -8.28
C ILE A 5 -10.04 0.36 -7.57
N ILE A 6 -10.26 -0.10 -6.35
CA ILE A 6 -11.38 0.37 -5.54
C ILE A 6 -10.89 0.61 -4.11
N PRO A 7 -11.62 1.43 -3.34
CA PRO A 7 -11.31 1.58 -1.91
C PRO A 7 -11.47 0.25 -1.19
N LEU A 8 -10.66 0.05 -0.15
CA LEU A 8 -10.79 -1.12 0.70
C LEU A 8 -12.13 -1.11 1.43
N LYS A 9 -12.72 -2.31 1.58
CA LYS A 9 -13.98 -2.52 2.29
C LYS A 9 -13.69 -3.09 3.67
N GLU A 10 -14.68 -3.03 4.55
CA GLU A 10 -14.54 -3.51 5.91
C GLU A 10 -14.10 -4.98 5.97
N THR A 11 -14.63 -5.82 5.08
CA THR A 11 -14.33 -7.24 5.08
C THR A 11 -12.98 -7.60 4.50
N ASP A 12 -12.35 -6.70 3.75
CA ASP A 12 -11.10 -6.99 3.05
C ASP A 12 -9.96 -7.35 4.00
N TYR A 13 -9.85 -6.66 5.12
CA TYR A 13 -8.79 -6.93 6.10
C TYR A 13 -8.79 -8.41 6.51
N LYS A 14 -9.94 -8.90 6.96
CA LYS A 14 -10.05 -10.27 7.47
C LYS A 14 -10.05 -11.29 6.34
N ASP A 15 -10.79 -11.03 5.28
CA ASP A 15 -11.04 -12.03 4.25
C ASP A 15 -9.92 -12.15 3.22
N ILE A 16 -9.13 -11.10 3.02
CA ILE A 16 -8.10 -11.05 1.98
C ILE A 16 -6.72 -10.75 2.57
N LEU A 17 -6.58 -9.61 3.23
CA LEU A 17 -5.26 -9.09 3.56
C LEU A 17 -4.53 -9.89 4.63
N CYS A 18 -5.23 -10.35 5.65
CA CYS A 18 -4.60 -11.16 6.69
C CYS A 18 -4.01 -12.44 6.10
N GLY A 19 -4.70 -13.06 5.14
CA GLY A 19 -4.18 -14.22 4.43
C GLY A 19 -2.92 -13.89 3.64
N TRP A 20 -2.91 -12.74 2.98
CA TRP A 20 -1.74 -12.32 2.20
C TRP A 20 -0.51 -12.10 3.10
N TRP A 21 -0.65 -11.41 4.22
CA TRP A 21 0.48 -11.22 5.13
C TRP A 21 1.01 -12.55 5.64
N LYS A 22 0.12 -13.48 5.98
CA LYS A 22 0.53 -14.81 6.43
C LYS A 22 1.23 -15.59 5.32
N ASP A 23 0.78 -15.47 4.09
CA ASP A 23 1.44 -16.11 2.95
C ASP A 23 2.89 -15.62 2.80
N TRP A 24 3.15 -14.34 3.11
CA TRP A 24 4.50 -13.78 3.10
C TRP A 24 5.26 -14.07 4.40
N ARG A 25 4.65 -14.82 5.34
CA ARG A 25 5.20 -15.14 6.65
C ARG A 25 5.41 -13.89 7.50
N TRP A 26 4.54 -12.91 7.35
CA TRP A 26 4.51 -11.71 8.16
C TRP A 26 3.34 -11.78 9.13
N THR A 27 3.53 -11.21 10.30
CA THR A 27 2.42 -11.04 11.24
C THR A 27 1.52 -9.92 10.71
N PRO A 28 0.22 -10.18 10.50
CA PRO A 28 -0.67 -9.11 10.09
C PRO A 28 -0.67 -7.98 11.11
N PRO A 29 -0.65 -6.71 10.67
CA PRO A 29 -0.83 -5.61 11.62
C PRO A 29 -2.22 -5.67 12.23
N LEU A 30 -2.35 -5.20 13.46
CA LEU A 30 -3.66 -5.11 14.09
C LEU A 30 -4.55 -4.16 13.29
N LYS A 31 -5.83 -4.44 13.28
CA LYS A 31 -6.78 -3.68 12.49
C LYS A 31 -6.76 -2.19 12.86
N ASP A 32 -6.64 -1.89 14.15
CA ASP A 32 -6.61 -0.52 14.63
C ASP A 32 -5.25 0.18 14.43
N PHE A 33 -4.23 -0.57 13.98
CA PHE A 33 -2.96 0.03 13.58
C PHE A 33 -3.04 0.58 12.15
N LEU A 34 -4.02 0.15 11.38
CA LEU A 34 -4.20 0.58 9.99
C LEU A 34 -5.17 1.78 9.92
N PRO A 35 -5.02 2.64 8.93
CA PRO A 35 -5.93 3.80 8.80
C PRO A 35 -7.36 3.33 8.63
N GLU A 36 -8.28 4.01 9.32
CA GLU A 36 -9.72 3.75 9.27
C GLU A 36 -10.05 2.27 9.48
N ASP A 37 -9.39 1.65 10.46
CA ASP A 37 -9.61 0.25 10.83
C ASP A 37 -9.51 -0.71 9.63
N GLY A 38 -8.51 -0.48 8.80
CA GLY A 38 -8.23 -1.34 7.66
C GLY A 38 -8.93 -0.94 6.37
N MET A 39 -9.64 0.19 6.36
CA MET A 39 -10.33 0.67 5.16
C MET A 39 -9.66 1.89 4.51
N GLY A 40 -8.61 2.41 5.12
CA GLY A 40 -7.96 3.65 4.66
C GLY A 40 -6.97 3.44 3.55
N GLY A 41 -7.37 2.79 2.47
CA GLY A 41 -6.53 2.54 1.33
C GLY A 41 -7.28 1.95 0.17
N PHE A 42 -6.55 1.30 -0.72
CA PHE A 42 -7.09 0.79 -1.98
C PHE A 42 -6.63 -0.62 -2.24
N ILE A 43 -7.41 -1.33 -3.06
CA ILE A 43 -7.09 -2.67 -3.51
C ILE A 43 -7.26 -2.75 -5.03
N VAL A 44 -6.32 -3.42 -5.69
CA VAL A 44 -6.32 -3.57 -7.15
C VAL A 44 -6.73 -5.00 -7.50
N TYR A 45 -7.63 -5.10 -8.46
CA TYR A 45 -8.10 -6.37 -8.99
C TYR A 45 -7.71 -6.53 -10.46
N ASP A 46 -7.44 -7.75 -10.87
CA ASP A 46 -7.38 -8.16 -12.26
C ASP A 46 -8.60 -9.06 -12.47
N GLY A 47 -9.68 -8.49 -13.05
CA GLY A 47 -10.97 -9.17 -13.08
C GLY A 47 -11.45 -9.44 -11.66
N ASP A 48 -11.64 -10.72 -11.33
CA ASP A 48 -12.09 -11.12 -10.00
C ASP A 48 -10.95 -11.44 -9.02
N ILE A 49 -9.71 -11.33 -9.48
CA ILE A 49 -8.54 -11.71 -8.66
C ILE A 49 -7.93 -10.46 -8.05
N ALA A 50 -7.88 -10.44 -6.73
CA ALA A 50 -7.21 -9.35 -6.01
C ALA A 50 -5.70 -9.49 -6.15
N VAL A 51 -5.00 -8.42 -6.50
CA VAL A 51 -3.58 -8.43 -6.83
C VAL A 51 -2.72 -7.79 -5.76
N CYS A 52 -3.07 -6.60 -5.30
CA CYS A 52 -2.30 -5.88 -4.29
C CYS A 52 -3.16 -4.84 -3.61
N ALA A 53 -2.67 -4.36 -2.46
CA ALA A 53 -3.36 -3.35 -1.67
C ALA A 53 -2.34 -2.49 -0.94
N GLY A 54 -2.77 -1.31 -0.51
CA GLY A 54 -1.93 -0.41 0.25
C GLY A 54 -2.76 0.64 0.95
N PHE A 55 -2.13 1.36 1.87
CA PHE A 55 -2.82 2.26 2.78
C PHE A 55 -2.23 3.67 2.75
N MET A 56 -3.06 4.63 3.04
CA MET A 56 -2.65 6.02 3.19
C MET A 56 -3.04 6.53 4.56
N TYR A 57 -2.04 6.89 5.36
CA TYR A 57 -2.25 7.54 6.64
C TYR A 57 -2.29 9.04 6.41
N THR A 58 -3.26 9.71 7.00
CA THR A 58 -3.27 11.17 7.00
C THR A 58 -2.62 11.67 8.28
N THR A 59 -2.07 12.88 8.22
CA THR A 59 -1.45 13.52 9.38
C THR A 59 -2.06 14.90 9.54
N ASN A 60 -1.67 15.58 10.61
CA ASN A 60 -2.07 16.96 10.84
C ASN A 60 -1.12 17.96 10.16
N SER A 61 -0.27 17.50 9.25
CA SER A 61 0.58 18.36 8.41
C SER A 61 0.12 18.25 6.96
N LYS A 62 0.93 18.71 6.02
CA LYS A 62 0.65 18.57 4.60
C LYS A 62 1.24 17.30 4.00
N ALA A 63 1.61 16.34 4.84
CA ALA A 63 2.16 15.06 4.39
C ALA A 63 1.20 13.92 4.69
N VAL A 64 1.13 12.96 3.77
CA VAL A 64 0.48 11.66 4.01
C VAL A 64 1.56 10.59 4.02
N TRP A 65 1.23 9.46 4.61
CA TRP A 65 2.11 8.31 4.67
C TRP A 65 1.52 7.19 3.84
N CYS A 66 2.26 6.71 2.86
CA CYS A 66 1.86 5.57 2.04
C CYS A 66 2.61 4.34 2.56
N ASP A 67 1.89 3.37 3.10
CA ASP A 67 2.54 2.23 3.74
C ASP A 67 1.71 0.96 3.65
N TRP A 68 2.28 -0.12 4.16
CA TRP A 68 1.63 -1.43 4.20
C TRP A 68 1.22 -1.94 2.82
N ILE A 69 2.08 -1.69 1.83
CA ILE A 69 1.88 -2.27 0.49
C ILE A 69 2.02 -3.78 0.59
N ILE A 70 1.03 -4.51 0.10
CA ILE A 70 1.02 -5.96 0.16
C ILE A 70 0.49 -6.52 -1.15
N SER A 71 1.10 -7.60 -1.62
CA SER A 71 0.72 -8.27 -2.86
C SER A 71 0.21 -9.67 -2.58
N ASN A 72 -0.66 -10.15 -3.46
CA ASN A 72 -1.10 -11.54 -3.47
C ASN A 72 0.03 -12.39 -4.05
N ILE A 73 0.71 -13.17 -3.20
CA ILE A 73 1.86 -13.99 -3.62
C ILE A 73 1.45 -15.06 -4.63
N ARG A 74 0.17 -15.43 -4.65
CA ARG A 74 -0.35 -16.46 -5.56
C ARG A 74 -0.67 -15.93 -6.95
N TYR A 75 -0.68 -14.61 -7.12
CA TYR A 75 -0.88 -14.00 -8.42
C TYR A 75 0.46 -14.02 -9.18
N LYS A 76 0.53 -14.78 -10.27
CA LYS A 76 1.82 -15.13 -10.89
C LYS A 76 2.25 -14.25 -12.06
N ASP A 77 1.37 -13.42 -12.59
CA ASP A 77 1.73 -12.54 -13.70
C ASP A 77 2.56 -11.36 -13.19
N ARG A 78 3.86 -11.46 -13.35
CA ARG A 78 4.80 -10.46 -12.82
C ARG A 78 4.60 -9.08 -13.43
N GLN A 79 4.37 -9.02 -14.74
CA GLN A 79 4.22 -7.74 -15.43
C GLN A 79 2.95 -7.04 -14.99
N LYS A 80 1.84 -7.77 -14.92
CA LYS A 80 0.59 -7.18 -14.44
C LYS A 80 0.66 -6.80 -12.98
N ARG A 81 1.37 -7.57 -12.16
CA ARG A 81 1.55 -7.20 -10.75
C ARG A 81 2.29 -5.87 -10.63
N LYS A 82 3.33 -5.67 -11.46
CA LYS A 82 4.07 -4.41 -11.48
C LYS A 82 3.15 -3.26 -11.88
N GLU A 83 2.33 -3.47 -12.91
CA GLU A 83 1.37 -2.46 -13.35
C GLU A 83 0.33 -2.17 -12.27
N ALA A 84 -0.11 -3.21 -11.55
CA ALA A 84 -1.07 -3.04 -10.45
C ALA A 84 -0.47 -2.23 -9.31
N LEU A 85 0.79 -2.46 -8.96
CA LEU A 85 1.48 -1.69 -7.93
C LEU A 85 1.66 -0.23 -8.35
N GLU A 86 1.98 0.01 -9.61
CA GLU A 86 2.07 1.38 -10.14
C GLU A 86 0.72 2.08 -10.05
N LEU A 87 -0.34 1.39 -10.44
CA LEU A 87 -1.69 1.94 -10.35
C LEU A 87 -2.07 2.26 -8.90
N LEU A 88 -1.75 1.36 -7.99
CA LEU A 88 -2.03 1.54 -6.57
C LEU A 88 -1.35 2.80 -6.01
N ILE A 89 -0.05 2.91 -6.22
CA ILE A 89 0.74 4.03 -5.69
C ILE A 89 0.30 5.34 -6.35
N LYS A 90 0.05 5.31 -7.64
CA LYS A 90 -0.44 6.50 -8.34
C LYS A 90 -1.80 6.95 -7.82
N THR A 91 -2.70 6.00 -7.56
CA THR A 91 -4.03 6.32 -7.03
C THR A 91 -3.92 6.93 -5.63
N ILE A 92 -3.05 6.40 -4.78
CA ILE A 92 -2.80 6.99 -3.46
C ILE A 92 -2.25 8.41 -3.61
N SER A 93 -1.32 8.63 -4.54
CA SER A 93 -0.77 9.95 -4.82
C SER A 93 -1.85 10.92 -5.29
N ASP A 94 -2.72 10.49 -6.19
CA ASP A 94 -3.81 11.32 -6.70
C ASP A 94 -4.79 11.67 -5.57
N LYS A 95 -5.07 10.73 -4.69
CA LYS A 95 -5.94 10.97 -3.54
C LYS A 95 -5.34 12.01 -2.60
N ALA A 96 -4.04 11.92 -2.34
CA ALA A 96 -3.34 12.88 -1.51
C ALA A 96 -3.42 14.29 -2.11
N GLU A 97 -3.23 14.38 -3.42
CA GLU A 97 -3.32 15.66 -4.12
C GLU A 97 -4.73 16.25 -4.03
N LEU A 98 -5.76 15.43 -4.20
CA LEU A 98 -7.15 15.86 -4.07
C LEU A 98 -7.45 16.40 -2.66
N LEU A 99 -6.78 15.87 -1.64
CA LEU A 99 -6.95 16.32 -0.26
C LEU A 99 -6.14 17.58 0.04
N GLY A 100 -5.41 18.12 -0.94
CA GLY A 100 -4.60 19.32 -0.74
C GLY A 100 -3.28 19.07 -0.04
N MET A 101 -2.83 17.81 0.01
CA MET A 101 -1.53 17.48 0.60
C MET A 101 -0.40 17.84 -0.35
N LYS A 102 0.78 18.09 0.21
CA LYS A 102 1.96 18.50 -0.58
C LYS A 102 3.03 17.43 -0.66
N TYR A 103 3.03 16.48 0.27
CA TYR A 103 4.09 15.48 0.36
C TYR A 103 3.50 14.10 0.61
N ILE A 104 4.14 13.09 0.02
CA ILE A 104 3.83 11.68 0.29
C ILE A 104 5.10 11.05 0.81
N TYR A 105 5.00 10.42 1.98
CA TYR A 105 6.13 9.82 2.66
C TYR A 105 5.97 8.31 2.69
N ALA A 106 7.05 7.57 2.44
CA ALA A 106 7.03 6.11 2.47
C ALA A 106 8.37 5.59 2.96
N LEU A 107 8.34 4.46 3.67
CA LEU A 107 9.52 3.74 4.11
C LEU A 107 9.50 2.38 3.45
N ILE A 108 10.50 2.09 2.63
CA ILE A 108 10.50 0.91 1.78
C ILE A 108 11.86 0.23 1.87
N LYS A 109 11.86 -1.10 2.03
CA LYS A 109 13.09 -1.89 2.00
C LYS A 109 13.25 -2.68 0.70
N ASN A 110 12.15 -3.04 0.07
CA ASN A 110 12.14 -3.87 -1.13
C ASN A 110 12.68 -3.06 -2.33
N LYS A 111 13.82 -3.46 -2.87
CA LYS A 111 14.47 -2.71 -3.94
C LYS A 111 13.63 -2.57 -5.22
N PRO A 112 12.98 -3.62 -5.72
CA PRO A 112 12.10 -3.45 -6.88
C PRO A 112 10.99 -2.45 -6.63
N LEU A 113 10.43 -2.44 -5.42
CA LEU A 113 9.37 -1.50 -5.06
C LEU A 113 9.91 -0.07 -4.99
N ILE A 114 11.12 0.12 -4.49
CA ILE A 114 11.77 1.43 -4.49
C ILE A 114 11.84 1.99 -5.91
N LYS A 115 12.23 1.16 -6.87
CA LYS A 115 12.30 1.57 -8.27
C LYS A 115 10.93 1.97 -8.81
N THR A 116 9.89 1.26 -8.42
CA THR A 116 8.52 1.60 -8.81
C THR A 116 8.14 2.97 -8.29
N TYR A 117 8.45 3.26 -7.02
CA TYR A 117 8.20 4.57 -6.43
C TYR A 117 8.98 5.67 -7.16
N GLU A 118 10.25 5.43 -7.45
CA GLU A 118 11.07 6.42 -8.17
C GLU A 118 10.53 6.72 -9.54
N LYS A 119 10.06 5.69 -10.25
CA LYS A 119 9.42 5.86 -11.56
C LYS A 119 8.19 6.78 -11.48
N LEU A 120 7.50 6.78 -10.33
CA LEU A 120 6.31 7.58 -10.12
C LEU A 120 6.60 8.95 -9.50
N GLY A 121 7.86 9.35 -9.45
CA GLY A 121 8.25 10.68 -9.02
C GLY A 121 8.71 10.81 -7.58
N PHE A 122 8.81 9.71 -6.85
CA PHE A 122 9.35 9.74 -5.50
C PHE A 122 10.88 9.85 -5.56
N MET A 123 11.44 10.54 -4.57
CA MET A 123 12.88 10.71 -4.47
C MET A 123 13.39 9.99 -3.23
N ALA A 124 14.49 9.23 -3.40
CA ALA A 124 15.13 8.57 -2.28
C ALA A 124 15.71 9.62 -1.32
N ALA A 125 15.51 9.39 -0.04
CA ALA A 125 16.02 10.25 1.01
C ALA A 125 16.90 9.42 1.94
N SER A 126 16.79 9.60 3.26
CA SER A 126 17.64 8.89 4.22
C SER A 126 17.28 7.42 4.32
N SER A 127 18.27 6.59 4.64
CA SER A 127 18.04 5.19 4.97
C SER A 127 17.85 5.05 6.47
N TYR A 128 16.91 4.21 6.87
CA TYR A 128 16.63 3.93 8.28
C TYR A 128 16.95 2.47 8.58
N ASN A 129 17.54 2.24 9.74
CA ASN A 129 17.96 0.90 10.13
C ASN A 129 17.00 0.23 11.11
N GLN A 130 16.11 0.99 11.74
CA GLN A 130 15.34 0.47 12.84
C GLN A 130 13.94 1.04 12.86
N GLU A 131 12.96 0.13 12.88
CA GLU A 131 11.59 0.49 13.19
C GLU A 131 11.40 0.37 14.69
N MET A 132 10.75 1.34 15.31
CA MET A 132 10.50 1.35 16.74
C MET A 132 9.01 1.55 16.97
N ILE A 133 8.41 0.68 17.78
CA ILE A 133 6.99 0.75 18.12
C ILE A 133 6.86 0.62 19.63
N LYS A 134 6.04 1.47 20.21
CA LYS A 134 5.66 1.35 21.61
C LYS A 134 4.15 1.21 21.67
N LYS A 135 3.68 0.14 22.29
CA LYS A 135 2.25 0.00 22.57
C LYS A 135 1.97 0.73 23.87
N ILE A 136 1.03 1.63 23.82
CA ILE A 136 0.67 2.45 24.99
C ILE A 136 -0.40 1.77 25.81
#